data_81015c425dfec938123dd4dd5b4ea21c
#
_entry.id   81015c425dfec938123dd4dd5b4ea21c
#
_cell.length_a   1.000
_cell.length_b   1.000
_cell.length_c   1.000
_cell.angle_alpha   90.00
_cell.angle_beta   90.00
_cell.angle_gamma   90.00
#
_symmetry.space_group_name_H-M   'P 1'
#
loop_
_entity.id
_entity.type
_entity.pdbx_description
1 polymer ?
#
loop_
_entity_poly.entity_id
_entity_poly.type
_entity_poly.pdbx_seq_one_letter_code
_entity_poly.pdbx_strand_id
1 'polypeptide(L)'
;MSQEYSVSIEKLVKYNALEVLYAPDDLDKLFISSKDVNRPGLILAGYHDFFDPKRIQFFGLTEFGFINSLTREKRTKCLEHFFSYEPSCVISTRSIEPMEEFMALAKKHSVPVLRSADSTSGCMSTLISYLGVELAERITRHGVFVEVYGEGVLIVGNSGVGKSETAIELINRGHRLIADDAVEIRRVSSKSLVGTAPENIRHFMELRGVGVINARNLFGIGAVKMTEKIDIIINLELWDENKVYDRLGLEEEYMEILGLNIPAITVPVKPGRNLAIIIECAAMNNRQKRMGYNATKELLASLGMADDDGNQGKPNVLEVWH
;
A
#
# COMPACT_ATOMS: atom_id res chain seq x y z
N MET A 1 2.91 2.67 21.41
CA MET A 1 3.25 1.29 21.01
C MET A 1 2.77 1.12 19.58
N SER A 2 3.66 0.85 18.64
CA SER A 2 3.27 0.54 17.25
C SER A 2 2.48 -0.77 17.27
N GLN A 3 1.31 -0.77 16.69
CA GLN A 3 0.50 -1.98 16.55
C GLN A 3 1.25 -2.91 15.59
N GLU A 4 1.71 -4.07 16.07
CA GLU A 4 2.43 -5.05 15.24
C GLU A 4 1.39 -5.80 14.40
N TYR A 5 1.39 -5.54 13.08
CA TYR A 5 0.49 -6.20 12.15
C TYR A 5 1.04 -7.58 11.79
N SER A 6 0.15 -8.54 11.60
CA SER A 6 0.51 -9.90 11.21
C SER A 6 -0.43 -10.43 10.12
N VAL A 7 0.05 -11.36 9.32
CA VAL A 7 -0.70 -12.04 8.27
C VAL A 7 -0.62 -13.55 8.49
N SER A 8 -1.76 -14.26 8.37
CA SER A 8 -1.76 -15.71 8.52
C SER A 8 -1.05 -16.40 7.35
N ILE A 9 -0.42 -17.54 7.63
CA ILE A 9 0.21 -18.38 6.59
C ILE A 9 -0.86 -18.85 5.58
N GLU A 10 -2.11 -19.03 5.99
CA GLU A 10 -3.20 -19.36 5.05
C GLU A 10 -3.36 -18.32 3.94
N LYS A 11 -3.41 -17.04 4.30
CA LYS A 11 -3.49 -15.93 3.32
C LYS A 11 -2.26 -15.87 2.42
N LEU A 12 -1.08 -16.06 3.03
CA LEU A 12 0.19 -16.08 2.29
C LEU A 12 0.25 -17.21 1.26
N VAL A 13 -0.20 -18.41 1.64
CA VAL A 13 -0.29 -19.59 0.75
C VAL A 13 -1.27 -19.33 -0.40
N LYS A 14 -2.48 -18.85 -0.09
CA LYS A 14 -3.52 -18.59 -1.11
C LYS A 14 -3.09 -17.52 -2.12
N TYR A 15 -2.52 -16.42 -1.64
CA TYR A 15 -2.12 -15.30 -2.51
C TYR A 15 -0.93 -15.64 -3.42
N ASN A 16 0.04 -16.40 -2.92
CA ASN A 16 1.28 -16.68 -3.64
C ASN A 16 1.31 -18.09 -4.26
N ALA A 17 0.18 -18.80 -4.28
CA ALA A 17 0.07 -20.18 -4.81
C ALA A 17 1.16 -21.12 -4.29
N LEU A 18 1.44 -21.05 -2.97
CA LEU A 18 2.44 -21.91 -2.34
C LEU A 18 1.85 -23.26 -1.98
N GLU A 19 2.66 -24.29 -2.04
CA GLU A 19 2.32 -25.63 -1.58
C GLU A 19 2.77 -25.81 -0.12
N VAL A 20 1.92 -26.43 0.69
CA VAL A 20 2.21 -26.71 2.10
C VAL A 20 2.82 -28.11 2.19
N LEU A 21 4.11 -28.19 2.56
CA LEU A 21 4.78 -29.47 2.82
C LEU A 21 4.63 -29.92 4.27
N TYR A 22 4.60 -28.96 5.20
CA TYR A 22 4.37 -29.20 6.63
C TYR A 22 3.86 -27.94 7.33
N ALA A 23 2.89 -28.10 8.20
CA ALA A 23 2.45 -27.10 9.16
C ALA A 23 2.24 -27.74 10.54
N PRO A 24 2.69 -27.11 11.62
CA PRO A 24 2.53 -27.63 12.98
C PRO A 24 1.11 -27.46 13.55
N ASP A 25 0.32 -26.53 13.01
CA ASP A 25 -1.06 -26.22 13.38
C ASP A 25 -1.86 -25.77 12.14
N ASP A 26 -3.12 -25.40 12.31
CA ASP A 26 -3.96 -24.82 11.26
C ASP A 26 -3.30 -23.53 10.72
N LEU A 27 -3.29 -23.38 9.41
CA LEU A 27 -2.58 -22.28 8.74
C LEU A 27 -3.09 -20.88 9.10
N ASP A 28 -4.33 -20.76 9.55
CA ASP A 28 -4.96 -19.52 10.00
C ASP A 28 -4.48 -19.10 11.40
N LYS A 29 -3.88 -20.01 12.17
CA LYS A 29 -3.29 -19.76 13.50
C LYS A 29 -1.79 -19.46 13.47
N LEU A 30 -1.14 -19.67 12.33
CA LEU A 30 0.28 -19.39 12.13
C LEU A 30 0.45 -18.03 11.45
N PHE A 31 1.25 -17.13 12.06
CA PHE A 31 1.34 -15.75 11.62
C PHE A 31 2.77 -15.34 11.28
N ILE A 32 2.87 -14.47 10.26
CA ILE A 32 4.10 -13.76 9.87
C ILE A 32 3.94 -12.30 10.26
N SER A 33 4.92 -11.74 10.97
CA SER A 33 4.94 -10.34 11.43
C SER A 33 6.09 -9.51 10.80
N SER A 34 7.05 -10.16 10.14
CA SER A 34 8.15 -9.47 9.46
C SER A 34 7.88 -9.35 7.96
N LYS A 35 8.02 -8.13 7.41
CA LYS A 35 8.00 -7.88 5.96
C LYS A 35 9.31 -8.26 5.27
N ASP A 36 10.38 -8.36 6.05
CA ASP A 36 11.68 -8.73 5.53
C ASP A 36 11.78 -10.24 5.38
N VAL A 37 12.48 -10.67 4.36
CA VAL A 37 12.77 -12.07 4.07
C VAL A 37 14.27 -12.32 4.12
N ASN A 38 14.70 -13.56 4.27
CA ASN A 38 16.11 -13.91 4.38
C ASN A 38 16.48 -15.16 3.57
N ARG A 39 17.73 -15.21 3.14
CA ARG A 39 18.40 -16.44 2.65
C ARG A 39 19.43 -16.88 3.69
N PRO A 40 19.26 -18.04 4.33
CA PRO A 40 19.99 -18.42 5.54
C PRO A 40 21.43 -18.90 5.27
N GLY A 41 22.05 -18.48 4.16
CA GLY A 41 23.41 -18.95 3.77
C GLY A 41 24.47 -18.74 4.85
N LEU A 42 24.47 -17.58 5.50
CA LEU A 42 25.47 -17.26 6.54
C LEU A 42 25.27 -18.09 7.80
N ILE A 43 24.04 -18.26 8.28
CA ILE A 43 23.78 -19.10 9.47
C ILE A 43 24.11 -20.57 9.20
N LEU A 44 23.81 -21.07 7.99
CA LEU A 44 24.18 -22.41 7.58
C LEU A 44 25.71 -22.61 7.53
N ALA A 45 26.45 -21.54 7.22
CA ALA A 45 27.91 -21.54 7.23
C ALA A 45 28.53 -21.35 8.64
N GLY A 46 27.72 -21.15 9.68
CA GLY A 46 28.15 -21.02 11.06
C GLY A 46 28.28 -19.58 11.58
N TYR A 47 27.78 -18.58 10.84
CA TYR A 47 27.72 -17.20 11.31
C TYR A 47 26.30 -16.86 11.76
N HIS A 48 26.11 -16.59 13.05
CA HIS A 48 24.80 -16.52 13.69
C HIS A 48 24.38 -15.11 14.11
N ASP A 49 25.32 -14.17 14.12
CA ASP A 49 25.03 -12.80 14.50
C ASP A 49 24.02 -12.18 13.53
N PHE A 50 23.04 -11.44 14.08
CA PHE A 50 21.98 -10.79 13.33
C PHE A 50 21.02 -11.71 12.58
N PHE A 51 21.00 -13.02 12.88
CA PHE A 51 19.94 -13.89 12.37
C PHE A 51 18.61 -13.54 13.04
N ASP A 52 17.60 -13.27 12.22
CA ASP A 52 16.25 -12.94 12.67
C ASP A 52 15.29 -14.08 12.30
N PRO A 53 14.84 -14.89 13.27
CA PRO A 53 13.91 -15.99 13.01
C PRO A 53 12.50 -15.53 12.65
N LYS A 54 12.11 -14.27 12.91
CA LYS A 54 10.81 -13.74 12.50
C LYS A 54 10.68 -13.58 10.99
N ARG A 55 11.80 -13.57 10.25
CA ARG A 55 11.80 -13.48 8.79
C ARG A 55 11.51 -14.82 8.15
N ILE A 56 10.79 -14.80 7.03
CA ILE A 56 10.64 -15.98 6.17
C ILE A 56 12.01 -16.37 5.62
N GLN A 57 12.39 -17.63 5.76
CA GLN A 57 13.69 -18.16 5.34
C GLN A 57 13.56 -18.89 4.00
N PHE A 58 14.30 -18.44 2.98
CA PHE A 58 14.26 -19.00 1.63
C PHE A 58 15.38 -19.98 1.36
N PHE A 59 15.03 -21.19 0.96
CA PHE A 59 15.95 -22.22 0.51
C PHE A 59 15.83 -22.42 -0.99
N GLY A 60 16.90 -22.13 -1.71
CA GLY A 60 17.03 -22.35 -3.15
C GLY A 60 18.17 -23.31 -3.48
N LEU A 61 18.61 -23.29 -4.75
CA LEU A 61 19.72 -24.15 -5.21
C LEU A 61 21.01 -23.96 -4.40
N THR A 62 21.31 -22.74 -4.00
CA THR A 62 22.53 -22.42 -3.27
C THR A 62 22.52 -23.01 -1.87
N GLU A 63 21.43 -22.84 -1.13
CA GLU A 63 21.28 -23.33 0.23
C GLU A 63 21.25 -24.86 0.27
N PHE A 64 20.42 -25.48 -0.59
CA PHE A 64 20.40 -26.96 -0.70
C PHE A 64 21.71 -27.53 -1.25
N GLY A 65 22.34 -26.85 -2.22
CA GLY A 65 23.66 -27.24 -2.74
C GLY A 65 24.73 -27.23 -1.64
N PHE A 66 24.76 -26.18 -0.81
CA PHE A 66 25.66 -26.11 0.34
C PHE A 66 25.40 -27.24 1.33
N ILE A 67 24.15 -27.45 1.75
CA ILE A 67 23.79 -28.51 2.70
C ILE A 67 24.16 -29.90 2.16
N ASN A 68 23.92 -30.14 0.86
CA ASN A 68 24.27 -31.41 0.20
C ASN A 68 25.78 -31.64 0.07
N SER A 69 26.60 -30.59 0.08
CA SER A 69 28.05 -30.70 0.06
C SER A 69 28.67 -31.12 1.40
N LEU A 70 27.87 -31.00 2.48
CA LEU A 70 28.32 -31.37 3.83
C LEU A 70 28.27 -32.88 4.06
N THR A 71 29.15 -33.39 4.91
CA THR A 71 29.00 -34.76 5.44
C THR A 71 27.72 -34.87 6.26
N ARG A 72 27.15 -36.06 6.36
CA ARG A 72 25.87 -36.29 7.07
C ARG A 72 25.91 -35.70 8.48
N GLU A 73 26.98 -35.95 9.24
CA GLU A 73 27.11 -35.44 10.60
C GLU A 73 27.14 -33.91 10.69
N LYS A 74 27.90 -33.24 9.78
CA LYS A 74 27.97 -31.78 9.73
C LYS A 74 26.62 -31.19 9.29
N ARG A 75 25.98 -31.84 8.33
CA ARG A 75 24.67 -31.42 7.83
C ARG A 75 23.60 -31.48 8.93
N THR A 76 23.51 -32.61 9.67
CA THR A 76 22.58 -32.74 10.79
C THR A 76 22.80 -31.64 11.84
N LYS A 77 24.06 -31.40 12.25
CA LYS A 77 24.39 -30.35 13.22
C LYS A 77 24.01 -28.95 12.70
N CYS A 78 24.28 -28.67 11.43
CA CYS A 78 23.96 -27.39 10.80
C CYS A 78 22.44 -27.14 10.77
N LEU A 79 21.68 -28.15 10.30
CA LEU A 79 20.22 -28.05 10.22
C LEU A 79 19.58 -28.01 11.60
N GLU A 80 20.02 -28.85 12.55
CA GLU A 80 19.54 -28.81 13.93
C GLU A 80 19.72 -27.42 14.53
N HIS A 81 20.91 -26.84 14.34
CA HIS A 81 21.19 -25.51 14.84
C HIS A 81 20.30 -24.44 14.17
N PHE A 82 20.10 -24.49 12.84
CA PHE A 82 19.20 -23.60 12.12
C PHE A 82 17.76 -23.70 12.65
N PHE A 83 17.22 -24.91 12.76
CA PHE A 83 15.84 -25.11 13.22
C PHE A 83 15.64 -24.80 14.70
N SER A 84 16.69 -24.86 15.53
CA SER A 84 16.62 -24.51 16.95
C SER A 84 16.31 -23.01 17.19
N TYR A 85 16.46 -22.16 16.19
CA TYR A 85 15.99 -20.77 16.24
C TYR A 85 14.49 -20.61 15.97
N GLU A 86 13.79 -21.69 15.64
CA GLU A 86 12.35 -21.72 15.37
C GLU A 86 11.90 -20.63 14.37
N PRO A 87 12.45 -20.60 13.15
CA PRO A 87 12.07 -19.59 12.16
C PRO A 87 10.57 -19.65 11.88
N SER A 88 9.94 -18.47 11.72
CA SER A 88 8.49 -18.35 11.54
C SER A 88 7.94 -19.14 10.34
N CYS A 89 8.74 -19.29 9.28
CA CYS A 89 8.40 -20.08 8.10
C CYS A 89 9.63 -20.32 7.23
N VAL A 90 9.70 -21.47 6.59
CA VAL A 90 10.70 -21.82 5.59
C VAL A 90 10.02 -22.05 4.24
N ILE A 91 10.57 -21.50 3.17
CA ILE A 91 10.08 -21.70 1.80
C ILE A 91 11.18 -22.33 0.94
N SER A 92 10.92 -23.55 0.45
CA SER A 92 11.71 -24.18 -0.61
C SER A 92 11.26 -23.64 -1.97
N THR A 93 12.18 -23.25 -2.85
CA THR A 93 11.86 -22.66 -4.15
C THR A 93 12.25 -23.58 -5.30
N ARG A 94 11.79 -23.29 -6.55
CA ARG A 94 12.06 -24.09 -7.76
C ARG A 94 11.54 -25.50 -7.67
N SER A 95 10.43 -25.72 -6.98
CA SER A 95 9.88 -27.06 -6.71
C SER A 95 10.87 -28.06 -6.10
N ILE A 96 11.93 -27.58 -5.45
CA ILE A 96 12.91 -28.46 -4.80
C ILE A 96 12.22 -29.18 -3.63
N GLU A 97 12.32 -30.52 -3.64
CA GLU A 97 11.87 -31.35 -2.53
C GLU A 97 12.95 -31.35 -1.43
N PRO A 98 12.65 -30.85 -0.20
CA PRO A 98 13.60 -30.93 0.87
C PRO A 98 13.86 -32.39 1.30
N MET A 99 15.10 -32.71 1.66
CA MET A 99 15.46 -34.05 2.10
C MET A 99 14.71 -34.45 3.37
N GLU A 100 14.55 -35.77 3.59
CA GLU A 100 13.83 -36.32 4.77
C GLU A 100 14.37 -35.80 6.10
N GLU A 101 15.69 -35.68 6.23
CA GLU A 101 16.36 -35.15 7.41
C GLU A 101 15.95 -33.69 7.71
N PHE A 102 15.84 -32.85 6.67
CA PHE A 102 15.36 -31.48 6.78
C PHE A 102 13.91 -31.42 7.28
N MET A 103 13.03 -32.25 6.69
CA MET A 103 11.61 -32.32 7.07
C MET A 103 11.44 -32.88 8.48
N ALA A 104 12.26 -33.85 8.90
CA ALA A 104 12.23 -34.38 10.25
C ALA A 104 12.60 -33.32 11.29
N LEU A 105 13.61 -32.49 11.02
CA LEU A 105 14.01 -31.40 11.90
C LEU A 105 12.99 -30.26 11.93
N ALA A 106 12.42 -29.90 10.78
CA ALA A 106 11.33 -28.91 10.72
C ALA A 106 10.13 -29.36 11.60
N LYS A 107 9.74 -30.64 11.52
CA LYS A 107 8.68 -31.22 12.37
C LYS A 107 9.06 -31.20 13.86
N LYS A 108 10.30 -31.58 14.19
CA LYS A 108 10.81 -31.58 15.57
C LYS A 108 10.71 -30.20 16.23
N HIS A 109 11.03 -29.13 15.47
CA HIS A 109 11.02 -27.74 15.93
C HIS A 109 9.74 -26.99 15.59
N SER A 110 8.69 -27.68 15.10
CA SER A 110 7.39 -27.10 14.75
C SER A 110 7.47 -25.92 13.76
N VAL A 111 8.42 -25.97 12.81
CA VAL A 111 8.62 -24.91 11.81
C VAL A 111 7.84 -25.21 10.54
N PRO A 112 6.92 -24.33 10.09
CA PRO A 112 6.19 -24.51 8.84
C PRO A 112 7.12 -24.54 7.64
N VAL A 113 6.89 -25.48 6.72
CA VAL A 113 7.65 -25.60 5.45
C VAL A 113 6.69 -25.54 4.28
N LEU A 114 6.93 -24.56 3.41
CA LEU A 114 6.17 -24.32 2.20
C LEU A 114 7.07 -24.55 0.97
N ARG A 115 6.45 -24.69 -0.22
CA ARG A 115 7.17 -24.84 -1.48
C ARG A 115 6.60 -23.93 -2.55
N SER A 116 7.48 -23.32 -3.35
CA SER A 116 7.14 -22.54 -4.53
C SER A 116 7.78 -23.15 -5.78
N ALA A 117 7.07 -23.10 -6.89
CA ALA A 117 7.62 -23.46 -8.20
C ALA A 117 8.55 -22.36 -8.77
N ASP A 118 8.41 -21.13 -8.31
CA ASP A 118 9.14 -19.99 -8.81
C ASP A 118 10.64 -20.04 -8.47
N SER A 119 11.40 -19.20 -9.19
CA SER A 119 12.79 -18.92 -8.81
C SER A 119 12.84 -18.24 -7.45
N THR A 120 13.96 -18.42 -6.71
CA THR A 120 14.11 -17.80 -5.38
C THR A 120 13.91 -16.30 -5.42
N SER A 121 14.51 -15.61 -6.40
CA SER A 121 14.37 -14.14 -6.52
C SER A 121 12.94 -13.71 -6.87
N GLY A 122 12.25 -14.47 -7.76
CA GLY A 122 10.86 -14.20 -8.13
C GLY A 122 9.93 -14.36 -6.93
N CYS A 123 10.01 -15.49 -6.23
CA CYS A 123 9.21 -15.75 -5.04
C CYS A 123 9.46 -14.72 -3.93
N MET A 124 10.73 -14.37 -3.66
CA MET A 124 11.09 -13.33 -2.70
C MET A 124 10.48 -11.98 -3.07
N SER A 125 10.59 -11.55 -4.33
CA SER A 125 10.05 -10.27 -4.81
C SER A 125 8.53 -10.19 -4.63
N THR A 126 7.81 -11.25 -5.02
CA THR A 126 6.36 -11.33 -4.88
C THR A 126 5.95 -11.27 -3.40
N LEU A 127 6.64 -12.02 -2.54
CA LEU A 127 6.34 -12.05 -1.10
C LEU A 127 6.69 -10.75 -0.39
N ILE A 128 7.80 -10.10 -0.70
CA ILE A 128 8.16 -8.78 -0.16
C ILE A 128 7.09 -7.75 -0.52
N SER A 129 6.62 -7.76 -1.78
CA SER A 129 5.55 -6.86 -2.23
C SER A 129 4.24 -7.13 -1.49
N TYR A 130 3.85 -8.39 -1.35
CA TYR A 130 2.65 -8.80 -0.62
C TYR A 130 2.71 -8.43 0.87
N LEU A 131 3.80 -8.80 1.56
CA LEU A 131 3.99 -8.50 2.98
C LEU A 131 4.11 -6.99 3.23
N GLY A 132 4.70 -6.25 2.29
CA GLY A 132 4.78 -4.80 2.35
C GLY A 132 3.42 -4.11 2.40
N VAL A 133 2.40 -4.69 1.75
CA VAL A 133 1.01 -4.21 1.79
C VAL A 133 0.26 -4.72 3.02
N GLU A 134 0.37 -6.02 3.31
CA GLU A 134 -0.40 -6.66 4.41
C GLU A 134 0.07 -6.22 5.79
N LEU A 135 1.37 -6.01 5.98
CA LEU A 135 1.98 -5.58 7.24
C LEU A 135 2.19 -4.06 7.31
N ALA A 136 1.66 -3.31 6.33
CA ALA A 136 1.75 -1.86 6.32
C ALA A 136 1.03 -1.24 7.52
N GLU A 137 1.65 -0.22 8.10
CA GLU A 137 0.99 0.64 9.07
C GLU A 137 -0.27 1.25 8.44
N ARG A 138 -1.37 1.21 9.17
CA ARG A 138 -2.67 1.64 8.66
C ARG A 138 -3.46 2.46 9.67
N ILE A 139 -4.26 3.38 9.15
CA ILE A 139 -5.26 4.13 9.93
C ILE A 139 -6.57 4.15 9.16
N THR A 140 -7.68 4.39 9.87
CA THR A 140 -8.96 4.69 9.24
C THR A 140 -9.25 6.18 9.39
N ARG A 141 -9.61 6.83 8.30
CA ARG A 141 -10.05 8.23 8.26
C ARG A 141 -11.48 8.34 7.78
N HIS A 142 -12.27 9.18 8.45
CA HIS A 142 -13.59 9.54 7.95
C HIS A 142 -13.44 10.44 6.72
N GLY A 143 -14.06 10.04 5.62
CA GLY A 143 -13.97 10.75 4.34
C GLY A 143 -14.49 9.93 3.18
N VAL A 144 -14.37 10.50 2.00
CA VAL A 144 -14.69 9.85 0.72
C VAL A 144 -13.42 9.74 -0.11
N PHE A 145 -13.21 8.60 -0.73
CA PHE A 145 -12.05 8.37 -1.57
C PHE A 145 -12.48 7.99 -2.99
N VAL A 146 -12.07 8.78 -3.96
CA VAL A 146 -12.42 8.65 -5.37
C VAL A 146 -11.19 8.74 -6.26
N GLU A 147 -11.22 8.07 -7.39
CA GLU A 147 -10.25 8.28 -8.46
C GLU A 147 -10.82 9.25 -9.48
N VAL A 148 -10.11 10.35 -9.73
CA VAL A 148 -10.48 11.41 -10.65
C VAL A 148 -9.38 11.58 -11.70
N TYR A 149 -9.65 11.21 -12.96
CA TYR A 149 -8.68 11.21 -14.06
C TYR A 149 -7.36 10.48 -13.75
N GLY A 150 -7.40 9.41 -12.96
CA GLY A 150 -6.23 8.65 -12.56
C GLY A 150 -5.47 9.20 -11.35
N GLU A 151 -5.98 10.25 -10.69
CA GLU A 151 -5.49 10.77 -9.41
C GLU A 151 -6.39 10.27 -8.28
N GLY A 152 -5.78 9.75 -7.22
CA GLY A 152 -6.51 9.39 -6.00
C GLY A 152 -6.78 10.61 -5.13
N VAL A 153 -8.04 10.99 -5.02
CA VAL A 153 -8.52 12.17 -4.30
C VAL A 153 -9.21 11.76 -3.01
N LEU A 154 -8.61 12.09 -1.87
CA LEU A 154 -9.21 11.90 -0.56
C LEU A 154 -9.99 13.16 -0.16
N ILE A 155 -11.31 13.07 -0.10
CA ILE A 155 -12.21 14.16 0.27
C ILE A 155 -12.50 14.06 1.76
N VAL A 156 -12.09 15.05 2.53
CA VAL A 156 -12.31 15.17 3.97
C VAL A 156 -13.14 16.41 4.29
N GLY A 157 -13.61 16.54 5.50
CA GLY A 157 -14.41 17.66 5.98
C GLY A 157 -15.50 17.21 6.94
N ASN A 158 -16.17 18.17 7.55
CA ASN A 158 -17.21 17.91 8.56
C ASN A 158 -18.36 17.05 8.00
N SER A 159 -19.07 16.36 8.91
CA SER A 159 -20.27 15.61 8.53
C SER A 159 -21.32 16.59 7.95
N GLY A 160 -21.94 16.18 6.84
CA GLY A 160 -22.99 16.99 6.17
C GLY A 160 -22.46 18.10 5.27
N VAL A 161 -21.16 18.19 5.01
CA VAL A 161 -20.59 19.19 4.09
C VAL A 161 -20.81 18.86 2.61
N GLY A 162 -21.35 17.67 2.29
CA GLY A 162 -21.64 17.25 0.91
C GLY A 162 -20.63 16.31 0.28
N LYS A 163 -19.82 15.57 1.09
CA LYS A 163 -18.79 14.65 0.57
C LYS A 163 -19.36 13.54 -0.31
N SER A 164 -20.36 12.78 0.21
CA SER A 164 -20.98 11.65 -0.50
C SER A 164 -21.78 12.09 -1.71
N GLU A 165 -22.48 13.22 -1.61
CA GLU A 165 -23.20 13.82 -2.74
C GLU A 165 -22.23 14.24 -3.87
N THR A 166 -21.09 14.81 -3.51
CA THR A 166 -20.03 15.16 -4.46
C THR A 166 -19.44 13.92 -5.13
N ALA A 167 -19.25 12.83 -4.36
CA ALA A 167 -18.75 11.57 -4.92
C ALA A 167 -19.72 10.97 -5.95
N ILE A 168 -21.03 11.03 -5.71
CA ILE A 168 -22.04 10.58 -6.69
C ILE A 168 -21.99 11.40 -7.97
N GLU A 169 -21.87 12.73 -7.84
CA GLU A 169 -21.71 13.59 -9.02
C GLU A 169 -20.43 13.21 -9.80
N LEU A 170 -19.32 12.93 -9.12
CA LEU A 170 -18.10 12.46 -9.75
C LEU A 170 -18.28 11.09 -10.43
N ILE A 171 -18.98 10.15 -9.79
CA ILE A 171 -19.30 8.84 -10.40
C ILE A 171 -20.13 9.02 -11.67
N ASN A 172 -21.17 9.87 -11.64
CA ASN A 172 -21.99 10.17 -12.82
C ASN A 172 -21.18 10.81 -13.97
N ARG A 173 -20.08 11.44 -13.65
CA ARG A 173 -19.14 12.03 -14.61
C ARG A 173 -18.08 11.03 -15.11
N GLY A 174 -18.15 9.77 -14.68
CA GLY A 174 -17.27 8.69 -15.14
C GLY A 174 -16.05 8.42 -14.26
N HIS A 175 -15.99 9.01 -13.06
CA HIS A 175 -14.94 8.73 -12.07
C HIS A 175 -15.29 7.51 -11.22
N ARG A 176 -14.35 7.01 -10.44
CA ARG A 176 -14.50 5.74 -9.71
C ARG A 176 -14.45 5.94 -8.21
N LEU A 177 -15.41 5.34 -7.50
CA LEU A 177 -15.45 5.29 -6.05
C LEU A 177 -14.50 4.21 -5.53
N ILE A 178 -13.72 4.52 -4.51
CA ILE A 178 -12.96 3.55 -3.73
C ILE A 178 -13.64 3.32 -2.39
N ALA A 179 -13.95 4.38 -1.64
CA ALA A 179 -14.56 4.30 -0.32
C ALA A 179 -15.46 5.50 -0.05
N ASP A 180 -16.54 5.28 0.71
CA ASP A 180 -17.37 6.31 1.31
C ASP A 180 -17.44 6.09 2.83
N ASP A 181 -17.56 7.17 3.61
CA ASP A 181 -17.61 7.25 5.06
C ASP A 181 -16.31 6.86 5.77
N ALA A 182 -15.71 5.70 5.51
CA ALA A 182 -14.46 5.26 6.12
C ALA A 182 -13.45 4.83 5.06
N VAL A 183 -12.26 5.44 5.11
CA VAL A 183 -11.14 5.12 4.23
C VAL A 183 -10.02 4.49 5.07
N GLU A 184 -9.71 3.23 4.82
CA GLU A 184 -8.53 2.58 5.37
C GLU A 184 -7.31 2.99 4.56
N ILE A 185 -6.36 3.67 5.20
CA ILE A 185 -5.16 4.19 4.57
C ILE A 185 -3.96 3.40 5.07
N ARG A 186 -3.14 2.87 4.14
CA ARG A 186 -1.93 2.08 4.42
C ARG A 186 -0.70 2.78 3.86
N ARG A 187 0.38 2.79 4.66
CA ARG A 187 1.69 3.26 4.20
C ARG A 187 2.46 2.12 3.53
N VAL A 188 2.33 1.97 2.22
CA VAL A 188 2.93 0.86 1.46
C VAL A 188 4.40 1.08 1.09
N SER A 189 4.89 2.32 1.19
CA SER A 189 6.30 2.66 0.97
C SER A 189 6.71 3.92 1.73
N SER A 190 8.00 4.30 1.64
CA SER A 190 8.49 5.57 2.18
C SER A 190 7.87 6.81 1.52
N LYS A 191 7.18 6.66 0.38
CA LYS A 191 6.65 7.78 -0.42
C LYS A 191 5.19 7.60 -0.84
N SER A 192 4.50 6.52 -0.42
CA SER A 192 3.19 6.20 -0.97
C SER A 192 2.21 5.72 0.10
N LEU A 193 1.04 6.35 0.09
CA LEU A 193 -0.15 5.91 0.81
C LEU A 193 -1.14 5.31 -0.19
N VAL A 194 -1.79 4.22 0.21
CA VAL A 194 -2.86 3.58 -0.55
C VAL A 194 -4.12 3.56 0.30
N GLY A 195 -5.23 3.99 -0.28
CA GLY A 195 -6.54 3.98 0.36
C GLY A 195 -7.42 2.84 -0.17
N THR A 196 -8.26 2.28 0.69
CA THR A 196 -9.27 1.27 0.36
C THR A 196 -10.48 1.42 1.27
N ALA A 197 -11.61 0.84 0.89
CA ALA A 197 -12.76 0.70 1.80
C ALA A 197 -12.54 -0.49 2.74
N PRO A 198 -12.97 -0.40 4.02
CA PRO A 198 -13.14 -1.58 4.87
C PRO A 198 -14.03 -2.62 4.18
N GLU A 199 -13.73 -3.89 4.36
CA GLU A 199 -14.36 -4.97 3.57
C GLU A 199 -15.88 -5.05 3.74
N ASN A 200 -16.37 -4.80 4.95
CA ASN A 200 -17.79 -4.86 5.33
C ASN A 200 -18.65 -3.74 4.75
N ILE A 201 -18.07 -2.59 4.37
CA ILE A 201 -18.80 -1.44 3.81
C ILE A 201 -18.38 -1.12 2.36
N ARG A 202 -17.61 -2.00 1.74
CA ARG A 202 -17.10 -1.80 0.40
C ARG A 202 -18.21 -1.62 -0.63
N HIS A 203 -18.11 -0.53 -1.42
CA HIS A 203 -19.07 -0.10 -2.44
C HIS A 203 -20.40 0.44 -1.91
N PHE A 204 -20.59 0.45 -0.60
CA PHE A 204 -21.77 1.10 -0.01
C PHE A 204 -21.52 2.60 0.20
N MET A 205 -22.57 3.39 0.02
CA MET A 205 -22.60 4.84 0.27
C MET A 205 -23.85 5.19 1.06
N GLU A 206 -23.71 6.13 1.99
CA GLU A 206 -24.86 6.67 2.72
C GLU A 206 -25.27 8.03 2.13
N LEU A 207 -26.53 8.13 1.72
CA LEU A 207 -27.12 9.38 1.22
C LEU A 207 -28.27 9.82 2.11
N ARG A 208 -28.14 11.01 2.65
CA ARG A 208 -29.19 11.59 3.49
C ARG A 208 -30.51 11.74 2.72
N GLY A 209 -31.60 11.19 3.28
CA GLY A 209 -32.92 11.20 2.65
C GLY A 209 -33.17 10.06 1.65
N VAL A 210 -32.13 9.33 1.20
CA VAL A 210 -32.28 8.15 0.32
C VAL A 210 -31.99 6.88 1.09
N GLY A 211 -31.00 6.91 2.00
CA GLY A 211 -30.49 5.75 2.75
C GLY A 211 -29.20 5.19 2.17
N VAL A 212 -28.95 3.90 2.41
CA VAL A 212 -27.74 3.22 1.95
C VAL A 212 -27.94 2.66 0.55
N ILE A 213 -27.02 2.99 -0.35
CA ILE A 213 -27.00 2.48 -1.72
C ILE A 213 -25.70 1.67 -1.96
N ASN A 214 -25.74 0.76 -2.94
CA ASN A 214 -24.53 0.08 -3.41
C ASN A 214 -24.12 0.69 -4.77
N ALA A 215 -23.02 1.42 -4.79
CA ALA A 215 -22.54 2.14 -5.97
C ALA A 215 -22.23 1.19 -7.15
N ARG A 216 -21.65 0.00 -6.88
CA ARG A 216 -21.38 -1.00 -7.90
C ARG A 216 -22.64 -1.52 -8.58
N ASN A 217 -23.70 -1.75 -7.79
CA ASN A 217 -24.96 -2.26 -8.33
C ASN A 217 -25.75 -1.18 -9.06
N LEU A 218 -25.67 0.06 -8.59
CA LEU A 218 -26.44 1.19 -9.16
C LEU A 218 -25.78 1.75 -10.43
N PHE A 219 -24.45 1.94 -10.44
CA PHE A 219 -23.71 2.60 -11.51
C PHE A 219 -22.83 1.63 -12.34
N GLY A 220 -22.77 0.35 -11.97
CA GLY A 220 -21.98 -0.67 -12.66
C GLY A 220 -20.56 -0.83 -12.12
N ILE A 221 -19.90 -1.90 -12.58
CA ILE A 221 -18.54 -2.27 -12.12
C ILE A 221 -17.49 -1.21 -12.47
N GLY A 222 -17.69 -0.46 -13.54
CA GLY A 222 -16.79 0.61 -13.96
C GLY A 222 -16.78 1.83 -13.02
N ALA A 223 -17.80 1.98 -12.19
CA ALA A 223 -17.95 3.09 -11.24
C ALA A 223 -17.17 2.90 -9.92
N VAL A 224 -16.56 1.73 -9.71
CA VAL A 224 -15.87 1.41 -8.47
C VAL A 224 -14.44 0.92 -8.72
N LYS A 225 -13.58 1.11 -7.74
CA LYS A 225 -12.21 0.60 -7.72
C LYS A 225 -11.87 0.09 -6.32
N MET A 226 -11.04 -0.93 -6.22
CA MET A 226 -10.73 -1.57 -4.94
C MET A 226 -9.77 -0.75 -4.09
N THR A 227 -8.73 -0.22 -4.72
CA THR A 227 -7.65 0.52 -4.07
C THR A 227 -7.13 1.60 -5.01
N GLU A 228 -6.62 2.68 -4.46
CA GLU A 228 -5.89 3.71 -5.21
C GLU A 228 -4.83 4.34 -4.32
N LYS A 229 -3.77 4.89 -4.94
CA LYS A 229 -2.80 5.74 -4.27
C LYS A 229 -3.46 7.08 -3.91
N ILE A 230 -3.14 7.64 -2.74
CA ILE A 230 -3.60 8.98 -2.37
C ILE A 230 -2.61 10.00 -2.96
N ASP A 231 -3.08 10.80 -3.91
CA ASP A 231 -2.28 11.81 -4.59
C ASP A 231 -2.55 13.23 -4.08
N ILE A 232 -3.79 13.50 -3.66
CA ILE A 232 -4.20 14.81 -3.15
C ILE A 232 -5.33 14.65 -2.12
N ILE A 233 -5.38 15.56 -1.17
CA ILE A 233 -6.46 15.68 -0.18
C ILE A 233 -7.26 16.95 -0.47
N ILE A 234 -8.58 16.82 -0.54
CA ILE A 234 -9.49 17.94 -0.65
C ILE A 234 -10.24 18.10 0.67
N ASN A 235 -9.98 19.15 1.39
CA ASN A 235 -10.69 19.51 2.61
C ASN A 235 -11.90 20.39 2.27
N LEU A 236 -13.11 19.84 2.38
CA LEU A 236 -14.34 20.61 2.21
C LEU A 236 -14.68 21.32 3.52
N GLU A 237 -14.78 22.63 3.48
CA GLU A 237 -15.09 23.48 4.61
C GLU A 237 -16.27 24.39 4.28
N LEU A 238 -17.23 24.52 5.20
CA LEU A 238 -18.31 25.50 5.01
C LEU A 238 -17.70 26.91 4.90
N TRP A 239 -18.25 27.71 4.01
CA TRP A 239 -17.77 29.08 3.80
C TRP A 239 -17.83 29.87 5.10
N ASP A 240 -16.71 30.48 5.47
CA ASP A 240 -16.59 31.43 6.55
C ASP A 240 -16.20 32.81 5.98
N GLU A 241 -17.03 33.84 6.25
CA GLU A 241 -16.80 35.20 5.78
C GLU A 241 -15.60 35.88 6.43
N ASN A 242 -15.20 35.39 7.62
CA ASN A 242 -14.06 35.92 8.37
C ASN A 242 -12.74 35.28 7.97
N LYS A 243 -12.75 34.20 7.14
CA LYS A 243 -11.56 33.49 6.69
C LYS A 243 -11.12 33.96 5.30
N VAL A 244 -9.84 34.26 5.19
CA VAL A 244 -9.24 34.54 3.87
C VAL A 244 -8.90 33.20 3.22
N TYR A 245 -9.42 32.97 2.02
CA TYR A 245 -9.10 31.78 1.21
C TYR A 245 -8.08 32.16 0.13
N ASP A 246 -7.06 31.34 -0.02
CA ASP A 246 -6.11 31.52 -1.12
C ASP A 246 -6.83 31.38 -2.48
N ARG A 247 -6.77 32.45 -3.28
CA ARG A 247 -7.40 32.51 -4.61
C ARG A 247 -6.46 32.16 -5.74
N LEU A 248 -5.16 32.28 -5.50
CA LEU A 248 -4.13 32.12 -6.52
C LEU A 248 -3.45 30.75 -6.43
N GLY A 249 -3.65 29.99 -5.34
CA GLY A 249 -2.97 28.71 -5.11
C GLY A 249 -1.46 28.88 -4.95
N LEU A 250 -1.05 30.01 -4.32
CA LEU A 250 0.35 30.31 -4.03
C LEU A 250 0.89 29.52 -2.86
N GLU A 251 0.05 29.29 -1.85
CA GLU A 251 0.41 28.52 -0.67
C GLU A 251 0.20 27.02 -0.97
N GLU A 252 1.26 26.23 -0.79
CA GLU A 252 1.17 24.79 -0.86
C GLU A 252 0.79 24.26 0.52
N GLU A 253 -0.45 23.80 0.67
CA GLU A 253 -0.91 23.12 1.87
C GLU A 253 -0.58 21.63 1.80
N TYR A 254 -0.22 21.05 2.94
CA TYR A 254 0.02 19.62 3.09
C TYR A 254 -0.70 19.08 4.32
N MET A 255 -1.19 17.87 4.22
CA MET A 255 -1.72 17.12 5.37
C MET A 255 -0.85 15.90 5.64
N GLU A 256 -0.37 15.79 6.88
CA GLU A 256 0.40 14.63 7.29
C GLU A 256 -0.50 13.43 7.59
N ILE A 257 -0.19 12.30 6.95
CA ILE A 257 -0.84 11.00 7.19
C ILE A 257 0.27 9.94 7.29
N LEU A 258 0.32 9.22 8.40
CA LEU A 258 1.32 8.17 8.66
C LEU A 258 2.76 8.62 8.36
N GLY A 259 3.11 9.86 8.74
CA GLY A 259 4.43 10.45 8.54
C GLY A 259 4.76 10.80 7.08
N LEU A 260 3.76 10.90 6.21
CA LEU A 260 3.90 11.39 4.85
C LEU A 260 3.07 12.66 4.63
N ASN A 261 3.69 13.69 4.06
CA ASN A 261 3.02 14.94 3.70
C ASN A 261 2.36 14.79 2.32
N ILE A 262 1.04 14.81 2.29
CA ILE A 262 0.24 14.72 1.06
C ILE A 262 -0.24 16.13 0.70
N PRO A 263 -0.14 16.56 -0.57
CA PRO A 263 -0.70 17.83 -1.01
C PRO A 263 -2.17 17.94 -0.62
N ALA A 264 -2.55 19.08 -0.07
CA ALA A 264 -3.92 19.34 0.37
C ALA A 264 -4.42 20.66 -0.22
N ILE A 265 -5.73 20.76 -0.42
CA ILE A 265 -6.41 21.99 -0.85
C ILE A 265 -7.67 22.14 -0.01
N THR A 266 -7.88 23.32 0.58
CA THR A 266 -9.11 23.65 1.27
C THR A 266 -10.09 24.32 0.29
N VAL A 267 -11.24 23.66 0.06
CA VAL A 267 -12.30 24.13 -0.82
C VAL A 267 -13.48 24.64 -0.01
N PRO A 268 -13.78 25.95 -0.04
CA PRO A 268 -14.93 26.49 0.66
C PRO A 268 -16.25 26.13 -0.06
N VAL A 269 -17.16 25.56 0.67
CA VAL A 269 -18.48 25.13 0.19
C VAL A 269 -19.50 26.24 0.36
N LYS A 270 -20.12 26.66 -0.74
CA LYS A 270 -21.26 27.59 -0.79
C LYS A 270 -22.41 26.97 -1.58
N PRO A 271 -23.67 27.30 -1.27
CA PRO A 271 -24.80 26.96 -2.14
C PRO A 271 -24.56 27.42 -3.59
N GLY A 272 -24.87 26.57 -4.56
CA GLY A 272 -24.72 26.86 -5.98
C GLY A 272 -23.33 26.61 -6.59
N ARG A 273 -22.33 26.20 -5.79
CA ARG A 273 -21.03 25.75 -6.32
C ARG A 273 -21.09 24.28 -6.74
N ASN A 274 -20.61 23.98 -7.93
CA ASN A 274 -20.40 22.59 -8.36
C ASN A 274 -19.05 22.08 -7.85
N LEU A 275 -19.08 21.33 -6.75
CA LEU A 275 -17.88 20.79 -6.12
C LEU A 275 -17.17 19.75 -6.98
N ALA A 276 -17.90 18.97 -7.78
CA ALA A 276 -17.30 17.96 -8.66
C ALA A 276 -16.36 18.61 -9.69
N ILE A 277 -16.79 19.68 -10.33
CA ILE A 277 -15.96 20.43 -11.29
C ILE A 277 -14.70 20.98 -10.60
N ILE A 278 -14.84 21.51 -9.39
CA ILE A 278 -13.69 22.06 -8.64
C ILE A 278 -12.69 20.95 -8.33
N ILE A 279 -13.16 19.78 -7.92
CA ILE A 279 -12.32 18.62 -7.61
C ILE A 279 -11.65 18.08 -8.88
N GLU A 280 -12.37 17.99 -10.01
CA GLU A 280 -11.78 17.62 -11.30
C GLU A 280 -10.63 18.55 -11.68
N CYS A 281 -10.84 19.86 -11.57
CA CYS A 281 -9.79 20.85 -11.84
C CYS A 281 -8.61 20.73 -10.86
N ALA A 282 -8.88 20.51 -9.57
CA ALA A 282 -7.84 20.35 -8.56
C ALA A 282 -6.98 19.10 -8.81
N ALA A 283 -7.60 17.96 -9.17
CA ALA A 283 -6.90 16.74 -9.51
C ALA A 283 -5.99 16.92 -10.75
N MET A 284 -6.52 17.51 -11.81
CA MET A 284 -5.75 17.79 -13.02
C MET A 284 -4.59 18.76 -12.76
N ASN A 285 -4.82 19.82 -11.98
CA ASN A 285 -3.79 20.80 -11.62
C ASN A 285 -2.69 20.18 -10.77
N ASN A 286 -3.06 19.32 -9.80
CA ASN A 286 -2.09 18.56 -8.99
C ASN A 286 -1.19 17.69 -9.88
N ARG A 287 -1.78 17.01 -10.85
CA ARG A 287 -1.04 16.19 -11.82
C ARG A 287 -0.07 17.04 -12.65
N GLN A 288 -0.51 18.21 -13.15
CA GLN A 288 0.36 19.13 -13.87
C GLN A 288 1.51 19.64 -13.02
N LYS A 289 1.25 20.03 -11.76
CA LYS A 289 2.32 20.44 -10.82
C LYS A 289 3.36 19.34 -10.63
N ARG A 290 2.95 18.08 -10.50
CA ARG A 290 3.87 16.92 -10.39
C ARG A 290 4.68 16.68 -11.68
N MET A 291 4.14 17.06 -12.83
CA MET A 291 4.83 17.00 -14.12
C MET A 291 5.75 18.22 -14.37
N GLY A 292 5.84 19.14 -13.40
CA GLY A 292 6.72 20.32 -13.47
C GLY A 292 6.07 21.59 -14.00
N TYR A 293 4.76 21.57 -14.34
CA TYR A 293 4.03 22.75 -14.78
C TYR A 293 3.24 23.37 -13.62
N ASN A 294 3.41 24.71 -13.45
CA ASN A 294 2.68 25.45 -12.42
C ASN A 294 2.11 26.75 -13.04
N ALA A 295 0.80 26.75 -13.30
CA ALA A 295 0.10 27.87 -13.92
C ALA A 295 0.20 29.17 -13.12
N THR A 296 0.24 29.11 -11.81
CA THR A 296 0.38 30.28 -10.94
C THR A 296 1.77 30.93 -11.12
N LYS A 297 2.84 30.11 -11.15
CA LYS A 297 4.20 30.61 -11.40
C LYS A 297 4.31 31.25 -12.81
N GLU A 298 3.69 30.64 -13.81
CA GLU A 298 3.65 31.18 -15.16
C GLU A 298 2.91 32.53 -15.20
N LEU A 299 1.75 32.63 -14.53
CA LEU A 299 0.99 33.87 -14.44
C LEU A 299 1.81 34.98 -13.76
N LEU A 300 2.44 34.69 -12.61
CA LEU A 300 3.28 35.67 -11.91
C LEU A 300 4.46 36.12 -12.75
N ALA A 301 5.10 35.21 -13.46
CA ALA A 301 6.18 35.54 -14.39
C ALA A 301 5.69 36.48 -15.52
N SER A 302 4.50 36.22 -16.08
CA SER A 302 3.90 37.05 -17.12
C SER A 302 3.53 38.47 -16.65
N LEU A 303 3.24 38.60 -15.35
CA LEU A 303 2.93 39.89 -14.69
C LEU A 303 4.18 40.63 -14.20
N GLY A 304 5.38 40.06 -14.40
CA GLY A 304 6.63 40.63 -13.88
C GLY A 304 6.79 40.52 -12.36
N MET A 305 6.01 39.61 -11.72
CA MET A 305 6.01 39.35 -10.29
C MET A 305 6.72 38.02 -9.94
N ALA A 306 7.59 37.53 -10.82
CA ALA A 306 8.37 36.33 -10.55
C ALA A 306 9.36 36.59 -9.40
N ASP A 307 9.37 35.78 -8.36
CA ASP A 307 10.42 35.78 -7.36
C ASP A 307 11.76 35.49 -8.04
N ASP A 308 12.78 36.29 -7.70
CA ASP A 308 14.15 36.23 -8.23
C ASP A 308 14.95 35.05 -7.63
N ASP A 309 14.30 33.89 -7.50
CA ASP A 309 14.98 32.65 -7.13
C ASP A 309 15.70 32.11 -8.39
N GLY A 310 16.96 32.54 -8.53
CA GLY A 310 17.87 32.29 -9.64
C GLY A 310 18.17 30.82 -9.91
N ASN A 311 17.14 30.01 -10.18
CA ASN A 311 17.29 28.68 -10.71
C ASN A 311 16.43 28.49 -11.96
N GLN A 312 16.97 28.95 -13.09
CA GLN A 312 16.48 28.58 -14.42
C GLN A 312 16.76 27.08 -14.66
N GLY A 313 15.97 26.21 -14.04
CA GLY A 313 15.87 24.82 -14.44
C GLY A 313 15.25 24.76 -15.84
N LYS A 314 16.07 24.43 -16.84
CA LYS A 314 15.59 24.06 -18.18
C LYS A 314 14.45 23.04 -18.02
N PRO A 315 13.36 23.13 -18.81
CA PRO A 315 12.32 22.10 -18.78
C PRO A 315 12.98 20.75 -19.08
N ASN A 316 12.88 19.83 -18.13
CA ASN A 316 13.27 18.45 -18.38
C ASN A 316 12.39 17.94 -19.51
N VAL A 317 13.02 17.72 -20.64
CA VAL A 317 12.42 17.07 -21.80
C VAL A 317 11.89 15.71 -21.33
N LEU A 318 10.61 15.48 -21.59
CA LEU A 318 9.89 14.25 -21.37
C LEU A 318 10.75 13.01 -21.61
N GLU A 319 11.09 12.28 -20.56
CA GLU A 319 11.43 10.87 -20.69
C GLU A 319 10.15 10.13 -21.05
N VAL A 320 10.02 9.83 -22.32
CA VAL A 320 8.97 8.96 -22.85
C VAL A 320 9.29 7.56 -22.37
N TRP A 321 8.49 7.06 -21.46
CA TRP A 321 8.52 5.65 -21.03
C TRP A 321 8.02 4.78 -22.19
N HIS A 322 8.92 3.96 -22.71
CA HIS A 322 8.61 2.85 -23.60
C HIS A 322 8.20 1.61 -22.79
#